data_6249e28ae4ca5228428a5796bdf5143a
#
_entry.id   6249e28ae4ca5228428a5796bdf5143a
#
_cell.length_a   1.000
_cell.length_b   1.000
_cell.length_c   1.000
_cell.angle_alpha   90.00
_cell.angle_beta   90.00
_cell.angle_gamma   90.00
#
_symmetry.space_group_name_H-M   'P 1'
#
loop_
_entity.id
_entity.type
_entity.pdbx_description
1 polymer ?
#
loop_
_entity_poly.entity_id
_entity_poly.type
_entity_poly.pdbx_seq_one_letter_code
_entity_poly.pdbx_strand_id
1 'polypeptide(L)'
;MICDVNVLWPQEDYGSSVTASQLSELKNRLAVLEELGYTHVALNFRIRQGQRLPAQVNPIDLSSFSEFKDRLKLFTRVTLIVEDASQMQTVAKLQNAFDLVAVEPRTEKALTSCIVNMEVDLISLDMANRLPCYLKHKTICSATEKGVYFEIKYSDLVDTSSSTRATAISNIKQLFRASRLRGLVCSSGAKSAKSLRNYSDVANMLVLFGLDHNRSQQIFKDWPLKALLAGRLRIKSYKQVVAISGDENLIDNSLEGKNKQDATPYRQPKRRKEDKPSTT
;
A
#
# COMPACT_ATOMS: atom_id res chain seq x y z
N MET A 1 7.63 -4.30 -13.99
CA MET A 1 7.22 -3.17 -13.15
C MET A 1 7.76 -3.41 -11.76
N ILE A 2 8.43 -2.43 -11.16
CA ILE A 2 9.01 -2.54 -9.81
C ILE A 2 8.41 -1.43 -8.98
N CYS A 3 7.90 -1.78 -7.80
CA CYS A 3 7.12 -0.87 -6.98
C CYS A 3 7.82 -0.57 -5.64
N ASP A 4 7.84 0.69 -5.24
CA ASP A 4 8.07 1.11 -3.87
C ASP A 4 6.81 1.80 -3.32
N VAL A 5 6.12 1.14 -2.43
CA VAL A 5 4.84 1.63 -1.92
C VAL A 5 4.95 2.47 -0.65
N ASN A 6 6.16 2.87 -0.24
CA ASN A 6 6.36 3.62 1.01
C ASN A 6 7.52 4.61 0.94
N VAL A 7 7.35 5.66 0.17
CA VAL A 7 8.26 6.82 0.21
C VAL A 7 7.64 7.89 1.09
N LEU A 8 8.29 8.23 2.20
CA LEU A 8 7.72 9.12 3.20
C LEU A 8 7.48 10.53 2.65
N TRP A 9 6.25 11.01 2.79
CA TRP A 9 5.88 12.41 2.60
C TRP A 9 6.46 13.23 3.74
N PRO A 10 7.05 14.41 3.47
CA PRO A 10 7.79 15.17 4.48
C PRO A 10 6.91 15.83 5.54
N GLN A 11 5.63 15.97 5.30
CA GLN A 11 4.69 16.56 6.24
C GLN A 11 4.37 15.56 7.36
N GLU A 12 4.53 15.97 8.61
CA GLU A 12 4.26 15.10 9.77
C GLU A 12 2.79 15.15 10.22
N ASP A 13 2.18 16.34 10.14
CA ASP A 13 0.81 16.59 10.59
C ASP A 13 0.07 17.51 9.61
N TYR A 14 -1.26 17.49 9.60
CA TYR A 14 -2.08 18.36 8.74
C TYR A 14 -1.87 19.86 8.98
N GLY A 15 -1.40 20.25 10.16
CA GLY A 15 -1.12 21.65 10.51
C GLY A 15 0.24 22.16 10.04
N SER A 16 1.15 21.29 9.60
CA SER A 16 2.48 21.66 9.14
C SER A 16 2.46 21.89 7.62
N SER A 17 3.20 22.90 7.15
CA SER A 17 3.43 23.13 5.71
C SER A 17 4.73 22.47 5.28
N VAL A 18 4.77 21.94 4.05
CA VAL A 18 6.00 21.39 3.48
C VAL A 18 6.89 22.53 3.01
N THR A 19 8.16 22.52 3.46
CA THR A 19 9.15 23.51 3.03
C THR A 19 9.72 23.18 1.66
N ALA A 20 10.19 24.18 0.92
CA ALA A 20 10.83 23.98 -0.39
C ALA A 20 12.06 23.04 -0.30
N SER A 21 12.83 23.12 0.80
CA SER A 21 13.96 22.21 1.05
C SER A 21 13.53 20.75 1.18
N GLN A 22 12.45 20.49 1.93
CA GLN A 22 11.90 19.14 2.10
C GLN A 22 11.34 18.58 0.78
N LEU A 23 10.73 19.44 -0.03
CA LEU A 23 10.25 19.05 -1.36
C LEU A 23 11.41 18.71 -2.29
N SER A 24 12.49 19.48 -2.26
CA SER A 24 13.73 19.21 -3.02
C SER A 24 14.36 17.89 -2.60
N GLU A 25 14.40 17.58 -1.30
CA GLU A 25 14.90 16.30 -0.80
C GLU A 25 14.04 15.12 -1.24
N LEU A 26 12.70 15.29 -1.28
CA LEU A 26 11.79 14.27 -1.80
C LEU A 26 12.01 14.06 -3.29
N LYS A 27 12.18 15.13 -4.09
CA LYS A 27 12.51 15.02 -5.52
C LYS A 27 13.83 14.27 -5.74
N ASN A 28 14.84 14.53 -4.93
CA ASN A 28 16.11 13.78 -4.96
C ASN A 28 15.90 12.29 -4.66
N ARG A 29 15.05 11.94 -3.70
CA ARG A 29 14.70 10.53 -3.43
C ARG A 29 14.00 9.87 -4.62
N LEU A 30 13.08 10.58 -5.29
CA LEU A 30 12.39 10.08 -6.48
C LEU A 30 13.36 9.87 -7.65
N ALA A 31 14.31 10.79 -7.88
CA ALA A 31 15.33 10.64 -8.91
C ALA A 31 16.22 9.41 -8.66
N VAL A 32 16.64 9.19 -7.42
CA VAL A 32 17.43 7.99 -7.06
C VAL A 32 16.60 6.71 -7.25
N LEU A 33 15.31 6.70 -6.90
CA LEU A 33 14.44 5.53 -7.13
C LEU A 33 14.30 5.22 -8.63
N GLU A 34 14.19 6.24 -9.46
CA GLU A 34 14.18 6.08 -10.93
C GLU A 34 15.49 5.45 -11.43
N GLU A 35 16.64 5.95 -11.01
CA GLU A 35 17.96 5.40 -11.36
C GLU A 35 18.12 3.94 -10.88
N LEU A 36 17.54 3.58 -9.73
CA LEU A 36 17.50 2.22 -9.20
C LEU A 36 16.51 1.30 -9.93
N GLY A 37 15.77 1.81 -10.93
CA GLY A 37 14.87 1.05 -11.78
C GLY A 37 13.47 0.85 -11.22
N TYR A 38 13.05 1.59 -10.20
CA TYR A 38 11.66 1.61 -9.76
C TYR A 38 10.79 2.34 -10.78
N THR A 39 9.57 1.86 -10.98
CA THR A 39 8.62 2.39 -11.97
C THR A 39 7.34 2.92 -11.34
N HIS A 40 6.96 2.41 -10.17
CA HIS A 40 5.75 2.77 -9.45
C HIS A 40 6.11 3.14 -8.02
N VAL A 41 5.74 4.34 -7.59
CA VAL A 41 6.11 4.87 -6.28
C VAL A 41 4.87 5.44 -5.58
N ALA A 42 4.63 5.03 -4.33
CA ALA A 42 3.57 5.61 -3.52
C ALA A 42 4.16 6.54 -2.44
N LEU A 43 3.71 7.79 -2.46
CA LEU A 43 4.06 8.80 -1.44
C LEU A 43 3.19 8.57 -0.22
N ASN A 44 3.82 8.35 0.93
CA ASN A 44 3.15 7.92 2.16
C ASN A 44 3.03 9.05 3.17
N PHE A 45 1.80 9.48 3.45
CA PHE A 45 1.48 10.37 4.57
C PHE A 45 1.12 9.54 5.80
N ARG A 46 1.69 9.88 6.97
CA ARG A 46 1.45 9.15 8.23
C ARG A 46 0.51 9.94 9.12
N ILE A 47 -0.57 9.29 9.57
CA ILE A 47 -1.56 9.87 10.49
C ILE A 47 -1.43 9.20 11.85
N ARG A 48 -1.27 10.01 12.90
CA ARG A 48 -1.28 9.52 14.29
C ARG A 48 -2.70 9.32 14.77
N GLN A 49 -2.87 8.42 15.73
CA GLN A 49 -4.14 8.19 16.39
C GLN A 49 -4.69 9.48 17.01
N GLY A 50 -6.01 9.68 16.90
CA GLY A 50 -6.69 10.85 17.49
C GLY A 50 -6.57 12.15 16.67
N GLN A 51 -5.82 12.16 15.58
CA GLN A 51 -5.72 13.33 14.73
C GLN A 51 -7.04 13.56 13.98
N ARG A 52 -7.58 14.79 14.06
CA ARG A 52 -8.80 15.16 13.33
C ARG A 52 -8.50 15.27 11.86
N LEU A 53 -9.34 14.64 11.04
CA LEU A 53 -9.24 14.74 9.58
C LEU A 53 -9.81 16.10 9.11
N PRO A 54 -9.07 16.85 8.30
CA PRO A 54 -9.60 18.06 7.65
C PRO A 54 -10.62 17.71 6.56
N ALA A 55 -11.25 18.72 5.98
CA ALA A 55 -12.16 18.55 4.85
C ALA A 55 -11.43 17.96 3.62
N GLN A 56 -10.22 18.47 3.33
CA GLN A 56 -9.31 17.87 2.35
C GLN A 56 -8.40 16.90 3.07
N VAL A 57 -8.69 15.61 2.92
CA VAL A 57 -8.01 14.53 3.67
C VAL A 57 -6.63 14.22 3.09
N ASN A 58 -6.43 14.35 1.78
CA ASN A 58 -5.16 14.07 1.11
C ASN A 58 -4.31 15.36 0.98
N PRO A 59 -3.19 15.48 1.73
CA PRO A 59 -2.31 16.63 1.66
C PRO A 59 -1.25 16.50 0.56
N ILE A 60 -1.17 15.37 -0.15
CA ILE A 60 -0.15 15.10 -1.15
C ILE A 60 -0.56 15.73 -2.47
N ASP A 61 0.20 16.72 -2.91
CA ASP A 61 0.03 17.33 -4.24
C ASP A 61 0.98 16.69 -5.24
N LEU A 62 0.45 15.85 -6.14
CA LEU A 62 1.20 15.19 -7.18
C LEU A 62 1.60 16.13 -8.33
N SER A 63 0.94 17.29 -8.48
CA SER A 63 1.24 18.24 -9.55
C SER A 63 2.65 18.83 -9.44
N SER A 64 3.16 18.91 -8.21
CA SER A 64 4.53 19.38 -7.91
C SER A 64 5.64 18.45 -8.46
N PHE A 65 5.28 17.25 -8.94
CA PHE A 65 6.20 16.23 -9.46
C PHE A 65 5.99 15.94 -10.94
N SER A 66 5.49 16.89 -11.70
CA SER A 66 5.22 16.76 -13.15
C SER A 66 6.45 16.33 -13.95
N GLU A 67 7.66 16.64 -13.47
CA GLU A 67 8.95 16.25 -14.09
C GLU A 67 9.17 14.72 -14.12
N PHE A 68 8.52 13.96 -13.25
CA PHE A 68 8.62 12.49 -13.19
C PHE A 68 7.49 11.78 -13.92
N LYS A 69 6.49 12.48 -14.47
CA LYS A 69 5.23 11.93 -15.00
C LYS A 69 5.41 10.81 -16.01
N ASP A 70 6.40 10.94 -16.91
CA ASP A 70 6.64 9.97 -17.97
C ASP A 70 7.58 8.82 -17.55
N ARG A 71 8.24 8.96 -16.41
CA ARG A 71 9.30 8.06 -15.93
C ARG A 71 8.89 7.27 -14.70
N LEU A 72 8.17 7.90 -13.76
CA LEU A 72 7.64 7.29 -12.56
C LEU A 72 6.13 7.46 -12.47
N LYS A 73 5.43 6.39 -12.19
CA LYS A 73 4.00 6.44 -11.87
C LYS A 73 3.84 6.69 -10.36
N LEU A 74 3.35 7.88 -10.01
CA LEU A 74 3.19 8.31 -8.64
C LEU A 74 1.78 8.03 -8.12
N PHE A 75 1.71 7.54 -6.89
CA PHE A 75 0.49 7.20 -6.17
C PHE A 75 0.50 7.85 -4.79
N THR A 76 -0.68 7.98 -4.22
CA THR A 76 -0.86 8.49 -2.86
C THR A 76 -1.14 7.33 -1.90
N ARG A 77 -0.48 7.35 -0.77
CA ARG A 77 -0.66 6.39 0.30
C ARG A 77 -0.84 7.10 1.64
N VAL A 78 -1.68 6.55 2.48
CA VAL A 78 -1.77 6.93 3.88
C VAL A 78 -1.45 5.74 4.77
N THR A 79 -0.74 6.01 5.89
CA THR A 79 -0.51 5.02 6.94
C THR A 79 -1.10 5.54 8.25
N LEU A 80 -2.14 4.87 8.75
CA LEU A 80 -2.78 5.17 10.02
C LEU A 80 -2.14 4.34 11.13
N ILE A 81 -1.61 5.01 12.17
CA ILE A 81 -1.12 4.36 13.38
C ILE A 81 -2.33 4.06 14.27
N VAL A 82 -2.54 2.78 14.61
CA VAL A 82 -3.72 2.30 15.35
C VAL A 82 -3.29 1.69 16.67
N GLU A 83 -3.76 2.28 17.77
CA GLU A 83 -3.60 1.75 19.13
C GLU A 83 -4.88 1.05 19.61
N ASP A 84 -6.05 1.62 19.27
CA ASP A 84 -7.38 1.12 19.62
C ASP A 84 -8.27 0.88 18.41
N ALA A 85 -9.23 -0.03 18.55
CA ALA A 85 -10.21 -0.40 17.53
C ALA A 85 -11.26 0.69 17.19
N SER A 86 -11.29 1.80 17.92
CA SER A 86 -12.32 2.85 17.78
C SER A 86 -12.28 3.65 16.49
N GLN A 87 -11.25 3.46 15.64
CA GLN A 87 -11.00 4.31 14.46
C GLN A 87 -11.52 3.75 13.13
N MET A 88 -12.41 2.77 13.14
CA MET A 88 -12.93 2.15 11.90
C MET A 88 -13.59 3.15 10.93
N GLN A 89 -14.31 4.15 11.45
CA GLN A 89 -14.96 5.17 10.60
C GLN A 89 -13.97 6.08 9.85
N THR A 90 -12.78 6.25 10.41
CA THR A 90 -11.70 7.03 9.80
C THR A 90 -11.16 6.35 8.53
N VAL A 91 -11.04 5.02 8.56
CA VAL A 91 -10.51 4.24 7.42
C VAL A 91 -11.36 4.41 6.17
N ALA A 92 -12.68 4.39 6.27
CA ALA A 92 -13.57 4.56 5.12
C ALA A 92 -13.40 5.93 4.41
N LYS A 93 -13.13 7.01 5.17
CA LYS A 93 -12.83 8.32 4.60
C LYS A 93 -11.48 8.34 3.89
N LEU A 94 -10.48 7.65 4.46
CA LEU A 94 -9.14 7.55 3.89
C LEU A 94 -9.14 6.74 2.57
N GLN A 95 -9.93 5.69 2.50
CA GLN A 95 -10.07 4.84 1.30
C GLN A 95 -10.57 5.61 0.06
N ASN A 96 -11.38 6.64 0.26
CA ASN A 96 -11.89 7.46 -0.83
C ASN A 96 -10.91 8.56 -1.28
N ALA A 97 -9.91 8.87 -0.44
CA ALA A 97 -8.99 9.99 -0.66
C ALA A 97 -7.59 9.55 -1.12
N PHE A 98 -7.19 8.30 -0.84
CA PHE A 98 -5.86 7.79 -1.12
C PHE A 98 -5.89 6.51 -1.95
N ASP A 99 -4.92 6.35 -2.85
CA ASP A 99 -4.79 5.14 -3.68
C ASP A 99 -4.51 3.88 -2.85
N LEU A 100 -3.73 4.02 -1.77
CA LEU A 100 -3.42 2.94 -0.83
C LEU A 100 -3.70 3.37 0.61
N VAL A 101 -4.31 2.49 1.37
CA VAL A 101 -4.53 2.65 2.81
C VAL A 101 -3.78 1.56 3.57
N ALA A 102 -2.81 1.99 4.37
CA ALA A 102 -2.05 1.13 5.26
C ALA A 102 -2.39 1.41 6.73
N VAL A 103 -2.27 0.41 7.58
CA VAL A 103 -2.38 0.54 9.02
C VAL A 103 -1.12 0.04 9.71
N GLU A 104 -0.73 0.73 10.79
CA GLU A 104 0.39 0.34 11.65
C GLU A 104 -0.16 0.04 13.05
N PRO A 105 -0.52 -1.23 13.36
CA PRO A 105 -1.06 -1.59 14.66
C PRO A 105 0.03 -1.60 15.73
N ARG A 106 -0.23 -0.94 16.87
CA ARG A 106 0.68 -0.86 18.02
C ARG A 106 0.38 -1.87 19.11
N THR A 107 -0.82 -2.48 19.12
CA THR A 107 -1.26 -3.46 20.10
C THR A 107 -1.79 -4.73 19.44
N GLU A 108 -1.86 -5.85 20.19
CA GLU A 108 -2.43 -7.11 19.67
C GLU A 108 -3.92 -6.95 19.34
N LYS A 109 -4.65 -6.20 20.15
CA LYS A 109 -6.07 -5.90 19.91
C LYS A 109 -6.25 -5.10 18.63
N ALA A 110 -5.40 -4.08 18.42
CA ALA A 110 -5.39 -3.29 17.18
C ALA A 110 -5.09 -4.16 15.96
N LEU A 111 -4.08 -5.03 16.00
CA LEU A 111 -3.76 -5.95 14.90
C LEU A 111 -4.96 -6.85 14.55
N THR A 112 -5.58 -7.45 15.56
CA THR A 112 -6.75 -8.32 15.36
C THR A 112 -7.91 -7.53 14.74
N SER A 113 -8.18 -6.32 15.25
CA SER A 113 -9.22 -5.44 14.71
C SER A 113 -8.94 -5.01 13.27
N CYS A 114 -7.69 -4.67 12.95
CA CYS A 114 -7.28 -4.33 11.57
C CYS A 114 -7.55 -5.48 10.59
N ILE A 115 -7.30 -6.73 11.01
CA ILE A 115 -7.50 -7.91 10.16
C ILE A 115 -8.98 -8.28 10.01
N VAL A 116 -9.76 -8.18 11.10
CA VAL A 116 -11.15 -8.66 11.11
C VAL A 116 -12.11 -7.61 10.59
N ASN A 117 -11.97 -6.36 11.08
CA ASN A 117 -12.98 -5.33 10.98
C ASN A 117 -12.63 -4.18 10.03
N MET A 118 -11.35 -4.01 9.66
CA MET A 118 -10.94 -2.91 8.80
C MET A 118 -10.71 -3.40 7.38
N GLU A 119 -11.21 -2.66 6.42
CA GLU A 119 -10.89 -2.84 5.00
C GLU A 119 -9.64 -2.01 4.69
N VAL A 120 -8.48 -2.64 4.69
CA VAL A 120 -7.19 -1.99 4.42
C VAL A 120 -6.41 -2.77 3.37
N ASP A 121 -5.53 -2.08 2.67
CA ASP A 121 -4.73 -2.72 1.61
C ASP A 121 -3.44 -3.33 2.20
N LEU A 122 -2.84 -2.64 3.18
CA LEU A 122 -1.56 -3.01 3.76
C LEU A 122 -1.59 -2.96 5.30
N ILE A 123 -0.88 -3.89 5.91
CA ILE A 123 -0.54 -3.84 7.34
C ILE A 123 0.98 -3.67 7.46
N SER A 124 1.41 -2.51 7.94
CA SER A 124 2.81 -2.16 8.15
C SER A 124 3.18 -2.44 9.60
N LEU A 125 3.99 -3.46 9.83
CA LEU A 125 4.47 -3.76 11.19
C LEU A 125 5.77 -3.00 11.46
N ASP A 126 5.94 -2.56 12.70
CA ASP A 126 7.19 -1.96 13.18
C ASP A 126 8.21 -3.08 13.44
N MET A 127 9.04 -3.39 12.44
CA MET A 127 10.03 -4.48 12.53
C MET A 127 11.24 -4.10 13.36
N ALA A 128 11.53 -2.82 13.51
CA ALA A 128 12.69 -2.32 14.27
C ALA A 128 12.54 -2.51 15.79
N ASN A 129 11.30 -2.58 16.27
CA ASN A 129 10.96 -2.75 17.67
C ASN A 129 10.32 -4.12 17.95
N ARG A 130 10.15 -4.45 19.25
CA ARG A 130 9.44 -5.65 19.63
C ARG A 130 8.01 -5.61 19.09
N LEU A 131 7.62 -6.66 18.38
CA LEU A 131 6.24 -6.80 17.89
C LEU A 131 5.22 -6.78 19.03
N PRO A 132 4.04 -6.22 18.81
CA PRO A 132 2.99 -6.10 19.85
C PRO A 132 2.49 -7.46 20.31
N CYS A 133 2.63 -8.49 19.50
CA CYS A 133 2.21 -9.85 19.81
C CYS A 133 2.98 -10.88 19.00
N TYR A 134 2.84 -12.14 19.40
CA TYR A 134 3.30 -13.26 18.58
C TYR A 134 2.37 -13.42 17.36
N LEU A 135 2.96 -13.45 16.15
CA LEU A 135 2.22 -13.57 14.91
C LEU A 135 1.70 -15.00 14.72
N LYS A 136 0.41 -15.21 14.96
CA LYS A 136 -0.26 -16.50 14.78
C LYS A 136 -0.55 -16.76 13.31
N HIS A 137 -0.18 -17.92 12.80
CA HIS A 137 -0.39 -18.32 11.41
C HIS A 137 -1.84 -18.13 10.94
N LYS A 138 -2.83 -18.60 11.73
CA LYS A 138 -4.25 -18.49 11.39
C LYS A 138 -4.69 -17.05 11.16
N THR A 139 -4.24 -16.12 12.02
CA THR A 139 -4.58 -14.69 11.94
C THR A 139 -3.95 -14.04 10.70
N ILE A 140 -2.67 -14.33 10.44
CA ILE A 140 -1.95 -13.75 9.30
C ILE A 140 -2.50 -14.29 7.97
N CYS A 141 -2.77 -15.60 7.88
CA CYS A 141 -3.34 -16.16 6.65
C CYS A 141 -4.76 -15.66 6.38
N SER A 142 -5.58 -15.46 7.41
CA SER A 142 -6.91 -14.85 7.23
C SER A 142 -6.85 -13.45 6.63
N ALA A 143 -5.83 -12.63 6.98
CA ALA A 143 -5.62 -11.34 6.35
C ALA A 143 -5.23 -11.48 4.87
N THR A 144 -4.29 -12.37 4.57
CA THR A 144 -3.83 -12.58 3.17
C THR A 144 -4.93 -13.15 2.27
N GLU A 145 -5.83 -13.97 2.79
CA GLU A 145 -7.02 -14.49 2.08
C GLU A 145 -8.03 -13.38 1.75
N LYS A 146 -8.10 -12.34 2.59
CA LYS A 146 -8.90 -11.13 2.32
C LYS A 146 -8.25 -10.16 1.32
N GLY A 147 -7.03 -10.46 0.85
CA GLY A 147 -6.27 -9.57 -0.04
C GLY A 147 -5.49 -8.47 0.67
N VAL A 148 -5.31 -8.57 1.99
CA VAL A 148 -4.48 -7.65 2.77
C VAL A 148 -3.04 -8.13 2.76
N TYR A 149 -2.10 -7.23 2.48
CA TYR A 149 -0.67 -7.54 2.41
C TYR A 149 0.07 -7.04 3.64
N PHE A 150 1.11 -7.78 4.06
CA PHE A 150 2.01 -7.37 5.15
C PHE A 150 3.26 -6.70 4.57
N GLU A 151 3.54 -5.51 5.05
CA GLU A 151 4.66 -4.70 4.59
C GLU A 151 5.92 -4.97 5.41
N ILE A 152 7.05 -5.09 4.72
CA ILE A 152 8.40 -5.13 5.26
C ILE A 152 9.13 -3.88 4.78
N LYS A 153 9.54 -3.01 5.71
CA LYS A 153 10.35 -1.83 5.41
C LYS A 153 11.83 -2.22 5.48
N TYR A 154 12.55 -2.15 4.36
CA TYR A 154 13.96 -2.50 4.38
C TYR A 154 14.86 -1.43 5.03
N SER A 155 14.38 -0.20 5.21
CA SER A 155 15.07 0.81 6.02
C SER A 155 15.35 0.33 7.45
N ASP A 156 14.46 -0.49 8.01
CA ASP A 156 14.63 -1.07 9.34
C ASP A 156 15.83 -2.04 9.42
N LEU A 157 16.37 -2.45 8.27
CA LEU A 157 17.56 -3.31 8.16
C LEU A 157 18.82 -2.51 7.82
N VAL A 158 18.68 -1.43 7.04
CA VAL A 158 19.82 -0.65 6.52
C VAL A 158 20.22 0.47 7.47
N ASP A 159 19.26 1.27 7.92
CA ASP A 159 19.49 2.54 8.64
C ASP A 159 19.47 2.41 10.16
N THR A 160 19.76 1.24 10.69
CA THR A 160 19.58 0.96 12.11
C THR A 160 20.84 0.45 12.78
N SER A 161 20.88 0.52 14.12
CA SER A 161 21.94 -0.08 14.93
C SER A 161 21.97 -1.60 14.76
N SER A 162 23.09 -2.23 15.11
CA SER A 162 23.24 -3.69 15.03
C SER A 162 22.18 -4.45 15.85
N SER A 163 21.86 -3.94 17.04
CA SER A 163 20.82 -4.55 17.92
C SER A 163 19.43 -4.45 17.32
N THR A 164 19.06 -3.27 16.81
CA THR A 164 17.77 -3.04 16.15
C THR A 164 17.64 -3.90 14.88
N ARG A 165 18.72 -4.01 14.10
CA ARG A 165 18.78 -4.86 12.91
C ARG A 165 18.57 -6.34 13.25
N ALA A 166 19.18 -6.84 14.32
CA ALA A 166 18.98 -8.21 14.78
C ALA A 166 17.49 -8.46 15.16
N THR A 167 16.87 -7.49 15.83
CA THR A 167 15.44 -7.53 16.15
C THR A 167 14.59 -7.55 14.89
N ALA A 168 14.88 -6.68 13.93
CA ALA A 168 14.15 -6.63 12.66
C ALA A 168 14.25 -7.94 11.87
N ILE A 169 15.43 -8.53 11.78
CA ILE A 169 15.64 -9.86 11.14
C ILE A 169 14.82 -10.94 11.83
N SER A 170 14.80 -10.96 13.17
CA SER A 170 14.02 -11.92 13.94
C SER A 170 12.50 -11.78 13.67
N ASN A 171 12.01 -10.53 13.66
CA ASN A 171 10.61 -10.21 13.40
C ASN A 171 10.19 -10.57 11.96
N ILE A 172 11.04 -10.28 10.97
CA ILE A 172 10.82 -10.67 9.57
C ILE A 172 10.75 -12.19 9.43
N LYS A 173 11.67 -12.94 10.06
CA LYS A 173 11.61 -14.39 10.06
C LYS A 173 10.35 -14.93 10.73
N GLN A 174 9.87 -14.28 11.79
CA GLN A 174 8.61 -14.64 12.41
C GLN A 174 7.42 -14.39 11.46
N LEU A 175 7.41 -13.24 10.74
CA LEU A 175 6.40 -12.96 9.74
C LEU A 175 6.44 -13.98 8.58
N PHE A 176 7.61 -14.35 8.09
CA PHE A 176 7.77 -15.37 7.04
C PHE A 176 7.16 -16.71 7.43
N ARG A 177 7.39 -17.16 8.67
CA ARG A 177 6.79 -18.40 9.20
C ARG A 177 5.27 -18.27 9.32
N ALA A 178 4.79 -17.15 9.87
CA ALA A 178 3.37 -16.94 10.09
C ALA A 178 2.58 -16.79 8.80
N SER A 179 3.11 -16.10 7.79
CA SER A 179 2.47 -15.86 6.48
C SER A 179 2.64 -17.03 5.49
N ARG A 180 3.50 -18.02 5.79
CA ARG A 180 3.96 -19.03 4.83
C ARG A 180 4.49 -18.40 3.55
N LEU A 181 5.18 -17.29 3.67
CA LEU A 181 5.79 -16.52 2.58
C LEU A 181 4.76 -16.02 1.54
N ARG A 182 3.52 -15.75 1.94
CA ARG A 182 2.44 -15.24 1.06
C ARG A 182 1.98 -13.88 1.53
N GLY A 183 1.48 -13.06 0.59
CA GLY A 183 0.89 -11.76 0.91
C GLY A 183 1.88 -10.77 1.55
N LEU A 184 3.14 -10.79 1.09
CA LEU A 184 4.20 -9.92 1.60
C LEU A 184 4.52 -8.84 0.56
N VAL A 185 4.74 -7.62 1.01
CA VAL A 185 5.19 -6.49 0.18
C VAL A 185 6.44 -5.91 0.82
N CYS A 186 7.45 -5.61 0.02
CA CYS A 186 8.64 -4.91 0.49
C CYS A 186 8.65 -3.46 -0.03
N SER A 187 9.00 -2.54 0.85
CA SER A 187 9.07 -1.11 0.55
C SER A 187 10.31 -0.48 1.17
N SER A 188 10.68 0.70 0.72
CA SER A 188 11.84 1.38 1.31
C SER A 188 11.58 1.86 2.73
N GLY A 189 10.52 2.60 2.97
CA GLY A 189 10.32 3.35 4.21
C GLY A 189 11.45 4.34 4.49
N ALA A 190 12.26 4.65 3.48
CA ALA A 190 13.50 5.39 3.61
C ALA A 190 13.25 6.87 3.92
N LYS A 191 13.99 7.40 4.89
CA LYS A 191 13.95 8.82 5.25
C LYS A 191 14.86 9.67 4.37
N SER A 192 15.92 9.09 3.82
CA SER A 192 16.91 9.80 2.99
C SER A 192 17.21 9.00 1.71
N ALA A 193 17.73 9.69 0.68
CA ALA A 193 18.16 9.07 -0.56
C ALA A 193 19.31 8.05 -0.36
N LYS A 194 20.14 8.26 0.66
CA LYS A 194 21.27 7.35 0.99
C LYS A 194 20.82 5.97 1.45
N SER A 195 19.60 5.84 1.94
CA SER A 195 19.03 4.59 2.46
C SER A 195 18.38 3.75 1.38
N LEU A 196 18.17 4.31 0.19
CA LEU A 196 17.57 3.62 -0.93
C LEU A 196 18.52 2.56 -1.49
N ARG A 197 17.96 1.42 -1.90
CA ARG A 197 18.70 0.28 -2.46
C ARG A 197 17.99 -0.25 -3.70
N ASN A 198 18.78 -0.87 -4.57
CA ASN A 198 18.23 -1.60 -5.70
C ASN A 198 17.37 -2.76 -5.19
N TYR A 199 16.24 -2.99 -5.85
CA TYR A 199 15.31 -4.06 -5.47
C TYR A 199 15.95 -5.45 -5.49
N SER A 200 16.93 -5.70 -6.39
CA SER A 200 17.64 -6.98 -6.49
C SER A 200 18.48 -7.25 -5.24
N ASP A 201 19.14 -6.22 -4.70
CA ASP A 201 19.99 -6.36 -3.51
C ASP A 201 19.14 -6.66 -2.29
N VAL A 202 18.02 -5.95 -2.15
CA VAL A 202 17.07 -6.21 -1.06
C VAL A 202 16.41 -7.58 -1.20
N ALA A 203 16.04 -7.99 -2.43
CA ALA A 203 15.50 -9.32 -2.69
C ALA A 203 16.48 -10.41 -2.29
N ASN A 204 17.76 -10.30 -2.66
CA ASN A 204 18.81 -11.23 -2.27
C ASN A 204 19.01 -11.28 -0.75
N MET A 205 18.97 -10.13 -0.09
CA MET A 205 19.02 -10.05 1.37
C MET A 205 17.85 -10.81 2.02
N LEU A 206 16.62 -10.68 1.48
CA LEU A 206 15.46 -11.41 2.00
C LEU A 206 15.53 -12.91 1.74
N VAL A 207 16.18 -13.34 0.66
CA VAL A 207 16.48 -14.77 0.41
C VAL A 207 17.37 -15.34 1.52
N LEU A 208 18.38 -14.60 2.00
CA LEU A 208 19.21 -15.02 3.13
C LEU A 208 18.40 -15.19 4.43
N PHE A 209 17.26 -14.50 4.56
CA PHE A 209 16.36 -14.67 5.71
C PHE A 209 15.39 -15.84 5.57
N GLY A 210 15.38 -16.50 4.41
CA GLY A 210 14.57 -17.69 4.15
C GLY A 210 13.40 -17.47 3.19
N LEU A 211 13.38 -16.35 2.44
CA LEU A 211 12.42 -16.16 1.37
C LEU A 211 12.86 -16.94 0.12
N ASP A 212 11.93 -17.60 -0.56
CA ASP A 212 12.18 -18.24 -1.84
C ASP A 212 12.53 -17.20 -2.93
N HIS A 213 13.46 -17.57 -3.84
CA HIS A 213 13.95 -16.65 -4.87
C HIS A 213 12.83 -16.11 -5.76
N ASN A 214 11.89 -16.95 -6.20
CA ASN A 214 10.77 -16.49 -7.03
C ASN A 214 9.87 -15.51 -6.27
N ARG A 215 9.60 -15.78 -4.98
CA ARG A 215 8.81 -14.90 -4.13
C ARG A 215 9.53 -13.60 -3.80
N SER A 216 10.85 -13.61 -3.70
CA SER A 216 11.65 -12.41 -3.47
C SER A 216 11.53 -11.39 -4.61
N GLN A 217 11.24 -11.84 -5.83
CA GLN A 217 10.91 -10.96 -6.96
C GLN A 217 9.45 -10.48 -6.92
N GLN A 218 8.51 -11.35 -6.56
CA GLN A 218 7.08 -11.04 -6.48
C GLN A 218 6.76 -9.98 -5.44
N ILE A 219 7.52 -9.92 -4.34
CA ILE A 219 7.35 -8.98 -3.24
C ILE A 219 7.59 -7.51 -3.64
N PHE A 220 8.31 -7.26 -4.75
CA PHE A 220 8.54 -5.93 -5.34
C PHE A 220 7.73 -5.67 -6.61
N LYS A 221 7.23 -6.72 -7.26
CA LYS A 221 6.58 -6.65 -8.57
C LYS A 221 5.08 -6.90 -8.48
N ASP A 222 4.70 -8.14 -8.25
CA ASP A 222 3.32 -8.60 -8.44
C ASP A 222 2.40 -8.19 -7.27
N TRP A 223 2.86 -8.37 -6.03
CA TRP A 223 1.99 -8.13 -4.86
C TRP A 223 1.74 -6.64 -4.60
N PRO A 224 2.75 -5.75 -4.63
CA PRO A 224 2.48 -4.33 -4.49
C PRO A 224 1.66 -3.78 -5.67
N LEU A 225 1.85 -4.30 -6.89
CA LEU A 225 1.04 -3.92 -8.05
C LEU A 225 -0.42 -4.34 -7.88
N LYS A 226 -0.69 -5.53 -7.35
CA LYS A 226 -2.05 -5.98 -7.03
C LYS A 226 -2.71 -5.11 -5.97
N ALA A 227 -1.97 -4.71 -4.93
CA ALA A 227 -2.46 -3.80 -3.92
C ALA A 227 -2.80 -2.42 -4.50
N LEU A 228 -1.93 -1.85 -5.35
CA LEU A 228 -2.17 -0.59 -6.06
C LEU A 228 -3.39 -0.68 -6.99
N LEU A 229 -3.52 -1.78 -7.72
CA LEU A 229 -4.66 -2.01 -8.61
C LEU A 229 -5.98 -2.07 -7.81
N ALA A 230 -6.01 -2.83 -6.70
CA ALA A 230 -7.17 -2.94 -5.83
C ALA A 230 -7.58 -1.56 -5.27
N GLY A 231 -6.62 -0.76 -4.81
CA GLY A 231 -6.87 0.60 -4.34
C GLY A 231 -7.43 1.52 -5.43
N ARG A 232 -6.87 1.47 -6.63
CA ARG A 232 -7.37 2.25 -7.78
C ARG A 232 -8.77 1.82 -8.22
N LEU A 233 -9.05 0.53 -8.25
CA LEU A 233 -10.38 0.01 -8.56
C LEU A 233 -11.42 0.48 -7.53
N ARG A 234 -11.06 0.54 -6.25
CA ARG A 234 -11.93 1.08 -5.21
C ARG A 234 -12.35 2.52 -5.46
N ILE A 235 -11.42 3.37 -5.91
CA ILE A 235 -11.66 4.80 -6.15
C ILE A 235 -12.37 5.05 -7.49
N LYS A 236 -11.95 4.36 -8.55
CA LYS A 236 -12.34 4.68 -9.94
C LYS A 236 -13.47 3.81 -10.48
N SER A 237 -13.78 2.67 -9.84
CA SER A 237 -14.78 1.75 -10.34
C SER A 237 -16.04 1.74 -9.46
N TYR A 238 -17.21 1.77 -10.10
CA TYR A 238 -18.47 1.56 -9.39
C TYR A 238 -18.60 0.08 -9.01
N LYS A 239 -18.72 -0.21 -7.72
CA LYS A 239 -18.84 -1.57 -7.16
C LYS A 239 -17.67 -2.51 -7.52
N GLN A 240 -16.48 -1.97 -7.74
CA GLN A 240 -15.27 -2.74 -8.09
C GLN A 240 -15.43 -3.63 -9.34
N VAL A 241 -16.41 -3.33 -10.20
CA VAL A 241 -16.57 -4.01 -11.47
C VAL A 241 -15.57 -3.43 -12.46
N VAL A 242 -14.61 -4.23 -12.86
CA VAL A 242 -13.68 -3.88 -13.93
C VAL A 242 -14.42 -3.97 -15.24
N ALA A 243 -14.64 -2.84 -15.91
CA ALA A 243 -14.85 -2.87 -17.34
C ALA A 243 -13.49 -3.21 -17.96
N ILE A 244 -13.36 -4.44 -18.46
CA ILE A 244 -12.19 -4.86 -19.21
C ILE A 244 -12.26 -4.18 -20.60
N SER A 245 -11.83 -2.94 -20.64
CA SER A 245 -11.22 -2.42 -21.86
C SER A 245 -9.75 -2.78 -21.72
N GLY A 246 -9.10 -3.34 -22.74
CA GLY A 246 -7.74 -3.86 -22.67
C GLY A 246 -6.65 -2.81 -22.40
N ASP A 247 -6.95 -1.83 -21.60
CA ASP A 247 -6.08 -0.72 -21.25
C ASP A 247 -5.33 -1.00 -19.94
N GLU A 248 -4.03 -1.13 -20.05
CA GLU A 248 -3.07 -1.02 -18.94
C GLU A 248 -3.21 0.30 -18.14
N ASN A 249 -4.12 1.17 -18.54
CA ASN A 249 -4.37 2.54 -18.07
C ASN A 249 -5.00 2.65 -16.67
N LEU A 250 -5.43 1.55 -16.04
CA LEU A 250 -5.91 1.57 -14.65
C LEU A 250 -4.82 2.00 -13.64
N ILE A 251 -3.56 1.83 -14.03
CA ILE A 251 -2.39 2.20 -13.21
C ILE A 251 -1.72 3.47 -13.75
N ASP A 252 -2.26 4.08 -14.79
CA ASP A 252 -1.73 5.30 -15.38
C ASP A 252 -2.35 6.56 -14.76
N ASN A 253 -1.50 7.50 -14.32
CA ASN A 253 -1.94 8.78 -13.75
C ASN A 253 -2.47 9.77 -14.81
N SER A 254 -2.30 9.47 -16.11
CA SER A 254 -2.70 10.39 -17.19
C SER A 254 -4.23 10.52 -17.40
N LEU A 255 -5.05 9.80 -16.63
CA LEU A 255 -6.51 9.83 -16.75
C LEU A 255 -7.23 10.84 -15.83
N GLU A 256 -6.51 11.77 -15.24
CA GLU A 256 -7.13 12.94 -14.60
C GLU A 256 -7.69 13.86 -15.68
N GLY A 257 -8.97 13.69 -16.04
CA GLY A 257 -9.62 14.69 -16.88
C GLY A 257 -10.64 14.21 -17.90
N LYS A 258 -10.91 12.94 -18.06
CA LYS A 258 -11.99 12.49 -18.94
C LYS A 258 -13.30 12.28 -18.16
N ASN A 259 -14.16 13.21 -18.37
CA ASN A 259 -15.54 13.40 -17.97
C ASN A 259 -16.36 12.13 -17.65
N LYS A 260 -17.11 12.25 -16.53
CA LYS A 260 -18.19 11.35 -16.08
C LYS A 260 -19.40 11.27 -17.04
N GLN A 261 -19.31 11.66 -18.32
CA GLN A 261 -20.48 11.81 -19.18
C GLN A 261 -20.75 10.68 -20.19
N ASP A 262 -19.87 9.72 -20.38
CA ASP A 262 -20.06 8.67 -21.42
C ASP A 262 -20.31 7.25 -20.91
N ALA A 263 -20.77 7.08 -19.69
CA ALA A 263 -21.25 5.79 -19.23
C ALA A 263 -22.73 5.61 -19.66
N THR A 264 -22.95 5.15 -20.86
CA THR A 264 -24.27 4.61 -21.27
C THR A 264 -24.63 3.42 -20.37
N PRO A 265 -25.79 3.41 -19.73
CA PRO A 265 -26.18 2.31 -18.84
C PRO A 265 -26.41 1.04 -19.65
N TYR A 266 -25.64 0.00 -19.32
CA TYR A 266 -25.80 -1.35 -19.88
C TYR A 266 -27.22 -1.87 -19.59
N ARG A 267 -28.03 -1.98 -20.64
CA ARG A 267 -29.41 -2.50 -20.57
C ARG A 267 -29.33 -4.01 -20.33
N GLN A 268 -29.77 -4.46 -19.18
CA GLN A 268 -29.89 -5.90 -18.88
C GLN A 268 -30.82 -6.56 -19.89
N PRO A 269 -30.48 -7.75 -20.44
CA PRO A 269 -31.40 -8.50 -21.30
C PRO A 269 -32.58 -8.96 -20.48
N LYS A 270 -33.81 -8.67 -20.98
CA LYS A 270 -35.07 -9.12 -20.38
C LYS A 270 -35.09 -10.64 -20.32
N ARG A 271 -35.25 -11.21 -19.11
CA ARG A 271 -35.56 -12.63 -18.92
C ARG A 271 -36.82 -12.98 -19.70
N ARG A 272 -36.75 -13.93 -20.65
CA ARG A 272 -37.88 -14.56 -21.27
C ARG A 272 -38.70 -15.27 -20.18
N LYS A 273 -40.00 -14.96 -20.09
CA LYS A 273 -40.95 -15.75 -19.32
C LYS A 273 -41.10 -17.11 -20.03
N GLU A 274 -40.80 -18.17 -19.31
CA GLU A 274 -41.18 -19.53 -19.72
C GLU A 274 -42.68 -19.70 -19.54
N ASP A 275 -43.38 -19.98 -20.65
CA ASP A 275 -44.78 -20.36 -20.66
C ASP A 275 -44.95 -21.73 -20.00
N LYS A 276 -45.79 -21.79 -18.98
CA LYS A 276 -46.20 -23.06 -18.36
C LYS A 276 -47.12 -23.83 -19.34
N PRO A 277 -46.94 -25.15 -19.55
CA PRO A 277 -47.89 -25.94 -20.32
C PRO A 277 -49.19 -26.12 -19.52
N SER A 278 -50.31 -25.85 -20.19
CA SER A 278 -51.67 -26.13 -19.72
C SER A 278 -51.90 -27.64 -19.72
N THR A 279 -52.21 -28.18 -18.56
CA THR A 279 -52.79 -29.53 -18.42
C THR A 279 -54.29 -29.47 -18.64
N THR A 280 -54.74 -30.19 -19.66
CA THR A 280 -56.09 -30.81 -19.76
C THR A 280 -56.00 -32.18 -19.18
#